data_14c64c46611ccc2125e4ccf34539b903
#
_entry.id   14c64c46611ccc2125e4ccf34539b903
#
_cell.length_a   1.000
_cell.length_b   1.000
_cell.length_c   1.000
_cell.angle_alpha   90.00
_cell.angle_beta   90.00
_cell.angle_gamma   90.00
#
_symmetry.space_group_name_H-M   'P 1'
#
loop_
_entity.id
_entity.type
_entity.pdbx_description
1 polymer ?
#
loop_
_entity_poly.entity_id
_entity_poly.type
_entity_poly.pdbx_seq_one_letter_code
_entity_poly.pdbx_strand_id
1 'polypeptide(L)'
;LLEKSTIAKDEIPDLLALTYYAGNYNHKSTQECAMEMQDTYVRLDRSIAALLDLIDRKVGLHNVVFCITSTGYADPEAPDLGLYRIPGGEFYLNRCATLLNMYLMATYGEGQYVETYHNQQIYLNHKLIENKQLNLAEIQDKSADFLIQFSGVNEAYSAHRLLLGPW
;
A
#
# COMPACT_ATOMS: atom_id res chain seq x y z
N LEU A 1 -8.72 -12.29 -25.10
CA LEU A 1 -7.36 -12.72 -24.71
C LEU A 1 -7.42 -14.08 -24.01
N LEU A 2 -8.08 -14.22 -22.88
CA LEU A 2 -8.22 -15.47 -22.13
C LEU A 2 -8.78 -16.64 -22.96
N GLU A 3 -9.76 -16.40 -23.82
CA GLU A 3 -10.36 -17.45 -24.66
C GLU A 3 -9.39 -18.04 -25.72
N LYS A 4 -8.41 -17.24 -26.14
CA LYS A 4 -7.45 -17.62 -27.18
C LYS A 4 -6.05 -17.95 -26.62
N SER A 5 -5.86 -17.81 -25.32
CA SER A 5 -4.58 -18.08 -24.66
C SER A 5 -4.43 -19.54 -24.26
N THR A 6 -3.22 -19.90 -23.91
CA THR A 6 -2.88 -21.22 -23.32
C THR A 6 -2.95 -21.21 -21.80
N ILE A 7 -3.34 -20.10 -21.19
CA ILE A 7 -3.46 -19.96 -19.73
C ILE A 7 -4.37 -21.04 -19.16
N ALA A 8 -3.96 -21.67 -18.07
CA ALA A 8 -4.65 -22.72 -17.35
C ALA A 8 -4.93 -24.00 -18.18
N LYS A 9 -4.06 -24.36 -19.13
CA LYS A 9 -4.18 -25.60 -19.90
C LYS A 9 -3.22 -26.71 -19.46
N ASP A 10 -2.31 -26.40 -18.56
CA ASP A 10 -1.38 -27.36 -17.96
C ASP A 10 -1.42 -27.27 -16.43
N GLU A 11 -0.54 -28.00 -15.75
CA GLU A 11 -0.46 -28.04 -14.28
C GLU A 11 0.47 -26.95 -13.71
N ILE A 12 1.03 -26.08 -14.56
CA ILE A 12 1.94 -25.02 -14.16
C ILE A 12 1.10 -23.77 -13.80
N PRO A 13 1.32 -23.16 -12.63
CA PRO A 13 0.61 -21.93 -12.27
C PRO A 13 0.92 -20.78 -13.23
N ASP A 14 -0.12 -20.17 -13.76
CA ASP A 14 -0.03 -18.99 -14.62
C ASP A 14 -0.29 -17.71 -13.84
N LEU A 15 0.33 -16.61 -14.21
CA LEU A 15 0.07 -15.27 -13.67
C LEU A 15 -0.60 -14.40 -14.71
N LEU A 16 -1.81 -13.93 -14.42
CA LEU A 16 -2.53 -12.95 -15.23
C LEU A 16 -2.57 -11.61 -14.50
N ALA A 17 -1.83 -10.62 -14.99
CA ALA A 17 -1.88 -9.26 -14.49
C ALA A 17 -2.76 -8.38 -15.38
N LEU A 18 -3.76 -7.74 -14.79
CA LEU A 18 -4.69 -6.84 -15.49
C LEU A 18 -4.66 -5.47 -14.80
N THR A 19 -4.56 -4.42 -15.59
CA THR A 19 -4.64 -3.04 -15.09
C THR A 19 -5.88 -2.38 -15.65
N TYR A 20 -6.74 -1.88 -14.76
CA TYR A 20 -7.89 -1.05 -15.10
C TYR A 20 -7.61 0.38 -14.67
N TYR A 21 -7.86 1.32 -15.56
CA TYR A 21 -7.78 2.72 -15.22
C TYR A 21 -9.15 3.22 -14.81
N ALA A 22 -9.33 3.47 -13.52
CA ALA A 22 -10.58 3.97 -12.93
C ALA A 22 -10.40 5.36 -12.30
N GLY A 23 -9.42 6.12 -12.74
CA GLY A 23 -9.09 7.42 -12.20
C GLY A 23 -9.73 8.59 -12.93
N ASN A 24 -9.36 9.78 -12.49
CA ASN A 24 -9.79 11.05 -13.06
C ASN A 24 -8.93 11.42 -14.28
N TYR A 25 -9.44 11.19 -15.48
CA TYR A 25 -8.74 11.45 -16.74
C TYR A 25 -8.44 12.92 -17.02
N ASN A 26 -9.26 13.83 -16.48
CA ASN A 26 -9.19 15.24 -16.79
C ASN A 26 -8.51 16.07 -15.69
N HIS A 27 -7.96 15.44 -14.67
CA HIS A 27 -7.34 16.10 -13.51
C HIS A 27 -8.23 17.17 -12.85
N LYS A 28 -9.55 16.97 -12.90
CA LYS A 28 -10.52 17.80 -12.21
C LYS A 28 -10.51 17.52 -10.72
N SER A 29 -11.05 18.44 -9.92
CA SER A 29 -11.25 18.18 -8.51
C SER A 29 -12.22 16.99 -8.30
N THR A 30 -12.10 16.28 -7.20
CA THR A 30 -12.95 15.13 -6.88
C THR A 30 -14.43 15.50 -6.86
N GLN A 31 -14.75 16.73 -6.43
CA GLN A 31 -16.13 17.25 -6.40
C GLN A 31 -16.70 17.46 -7.81
N GLU A 32 -15.89 17.97 -8.74
CA GLU A 32 -16.34 18.23 -10.12
C GLU A 32 -16.55 16.96 -10.94
N CYS A 33 -15.85 15.87 -10.61
CA CYS A 33 -15.93 14.61 -11.34
C CYS A 33 -16.58 13.46 -10.55
N ALA A 34 -17.22 13.76 -9.41
CA ALA A 34 -17.76 12.72 -8.52
C ALA A 34 -18.75 11.78 -9.24
N MET A 35 -19.64 12.30 -10.08
CA MET A 35 -20.59 11.48 -10.84
C MET A 35 -19.91 10.63 -11.91
N GLU A 36 -18.91 11.18 -12.61
CA GLU A 36 -18.13 10.47 -13.64
C GLU A 36 -17.31 9.35 -13.00
N MET A 37 -16.72 9.60 -11.84
CA MET A 37 -15.98 8.58 -11.09
C MET A 37 -16.91 7.48 -10.59
N GLN A 38 -18.07 7.82 -10.06
CA GLN A 38 -19.05 6.82 -9.61
C GLN A 38 -19.49 5.91 -10.76
N ASP A 39 -19.83 6.47 -11.94
CA ASP A 39 -20.17 5.68 -13.13
C ASP A 39 -18.99 4.78 -13.57
N THR A 40 -17.78 5.31 -13.51
CA THR A 40 -16.56 4.53 -13.82
C THR A 40 -16.39 3.33 -12.90
N TYR A 41 -16.60 3.49 -11.59
CA TYR A 41 -16.53 2.38 -10.63
C TYR A 41 -17.63 1.35 -10.86
N VAL A 42 -18.86 1.78 -11.15
CA VAL A 42 -19.96 0.85 -11.47
C VAL A 42 -19.67 0.04 -12.73
N ARG A 43 -19.05 0.66 -13.75
CA ARG A 43 -18.63 -0.03 -14.98
C ARG A 43 -17.48 -0.98 -14.71
N LEU A 44 -16.52 -0.58 -13.88
CA LEU A 44 -15.41 -1.43 -13.47
C LEU A 44 -15.92 -2.67 -12.74
N ASP A 45 -16.84 -2.51 -11.80
CA ASP A 45 -17.46 -3.63 -11.06
C ASP A 45 -18.10 -4.64 -12.01
N ARG A 46 -18.89 -4.18 -12.97
CA ARG A 46 -19.48 -5.04 -14.02
C ARG A 46 -18.43 -5.75 -14.88
N SER A 47 -17.33 -5.07 -15.18
CA SER A 47 -16.24 -5.66 -15.97
C SER A 47 -15.50 -6.75 -15.19
N ILE A 48 -15.30 -6.52 -13.89
CA ILE A 48 -14.72 -7.52 -12.98
C ILE A 48 -15.67 -8.71 -12.83
N ALA A 49 -16.97 -8.49 -12.65
CA ALA A 49 -17.97 -9.57 -12.57
C ALA A 49 -17.94 -10.44 -13.83
N ALA A 50 -17.93 -9.82 -15.02
CA ALA A 50 -17.85 -10.57 -16.29
C ALA A 50 -16.53 -11.35 -16.45
N LEU A 51 -15.43 -10.80 -15.91
CA LEU A 51 -14.14 -11.49 -15.87
C LEU A 51 -14.19 -12.72 -14.95
N LEU A 52 -14.76 -12.56 -13.75
CA LEU A 52 -14.93 -13.66 -12.79
C LEU A 52 -15.81 -14.79 -13.37
N ASP A 53 -16.92 -14.46 -14.01
CA ASP A 53 -17.78 -15.43 -14.71
C ASP A 53 -17.05 -16.16 -15.83
N LEU A 54 -16.17 -15.46 -16.55
CA LEU A 54 -15.36 -16.09 -17.60
C LEU A 54 -14.33 -17.04 -17.01
N ILE A 55 -13.67 -16.65 -15.94
CA ILE A 55 -12.67 -17.46 -15.23
C ILE A 55 -13.33 -18.69 -14.63
N ASP A 56 -14.49 -18.53 -14.00
CA ASP A 56 -15.22 -19.65 -13.40
C ASP A 56 -15.56 -20.71 -14.46
N ARG A 57 -16.05 -20.29 -15.60
CA ARG A 57 -16.39 -21.21 -16.71
C ARG A 57 -15.18 -21.90 -17.34
N LYS A 58 -14.00 -21.27 -17.28
CA LYS A 58 -12.79 -21.77 -17.95
C LYS A 58 -11.89 -22.60 -17.05
N VAL A 59 -11.73 -22.17 -15.83
CA VAL A 59 -10.73 -22.69 -14.88
C VAL A 59 -11.38 -23.19 -13.59
N GLY A 60 -12.53 -22.61 -13.21
CA GLY A 60 -13.15 -22.76 -11.90
C GLY A 60 -12.51 -21.85 -10.86
N LEU A 61 -13.34 -21.09 -10.13
CA LEU A 61 -12.85 -20.12 -9.13
C LEU A 61 -12.04 -20.76 -7.99
N HIS A 62 -12.28 -22.03 -7.71
CA HIS A 62 -11.54 -22.78 -6.67
C HIS A 62 -10.06 -23.04 -7.02
N ASN A 63 -9.68 -22.87 -8.28
CA ASN A 63 -8.32 -23.04 -8.77
C ASN A 63 -7.58 -21.69 -8.92
N VAL A 64 -8.17 -20.58 -8.50
CA VAL A 64 -7.62 -19.24 -8.77
C VAL A 64 -7.50 -18.43 -7.48
N VAL A 65 -6.37 -17.76 -7.33
CA VAL A 65 -6.14 -16.75 -6.29
C VAL A 65 -6.28 -15.36 -6.93
N PHE A 66 -7.18 -14.55 -6.39
CA PHE A 66 -7.36 -13.16 -6.84
C PHE A 66 -6.66 -12.21 -5.88
N CYS A 67 -5.83 -11.31 -6.47
CA CYS A 67 -5.23 -10.20 -5.76
C CYS A 67 -5.71 -8.91 -6.42
N ILE A 68 -6.41 -8.06 -5.65
CA ILE A 68 -6.84 -6.74 -6.11
C ILE A 68 -6.06 -5.69 -5.31
N THR A 69 -5.41 -4.79 -6.01
CA THR A 69 -4.65 -3.70 -5.40
C THR A 69 -4.92 -2.39 -6.13
N SER A 70 -4.75 -1.29 -5.43
CA SER A 70 -4.80 0.06 -5.98
C SER A 70 -3.38 0.62 -6.14
N THR A 71 -3.19 1.51 -7.11
CA THR A 71 -1.92 2.22 -7.31
C THR A 71 -1.83 3.51 -6.49
N GLY A 72 -2.88 3.90 -5.78
CA GLY A 72 -2.91 5.09 -4.93
C GLY A 72 -4.25 5.27 -4.24
N TYR A 73 -4.31 6.31 -3.44
CA TYR A 73 -5.52 6.75 -2.74
C TYR A 73 -6.05 8.02 -3.40
N ALA A 74 -7.37 8.21 -3.38
CA ALA A 74 -7.98 9.51 -3.60
C ALA A 74 -8.13 10.17 -2.23
N ASP A 75 -7.09 10.88 -1.79
CA ASP A 75 -7.19 11.64 -0.54
C ASP A 75 -8.10 12.85 -0.76
N PRO A 76 -9.03 13.14 0.16
CA PRO A 76 -9.73 14.43 0.17
C PRO A 76 -8.70 15.55 0.33
N GLU A 77 -8.85 16.62 -0.43
CA GLU A 77 -7.93 17.76 -0.34
C GLU A 77 -7.93 18.34 1.09
N ALA A 78 -6.75 18.65 1.60
CA ALA A 78 -6.56 19.16 2.97
C ALA A 78 -7.44 20.35 3.35
N PRO A 79 -7.78 21.31 2.45
CA PRO A 79 -8.71 22.40 2.71
C PRO A 79 -10.10 21.94 3.12
N ASP A 80 -10.60 20.85 2.55
CA ASP A 80 -11.93 20.34 2.85
C ASP A 80 -12.03 19.77 4.26
N LEU A 81 -10.98 19.12 4.73
CA LEU A 81 -10.88 18.60 6.11
C LEU A 81 -10.91 19.72 7.14
N GLY A 82 -10.26 20.87 6.85
CA GLY A 82 -10.23 22.04 7.71
C GLY A 82 -11.61 22.69 7.91
N LEU A 83 -12.46 22.69 6.88
CA LEU A 83 -13.83 23.21 6.95
C LEU A 83 -14.68 22.44 7.97
N TYR A 84 -14.46 21.14 8.08
CA TYR A 84 -15.17 20.25 9.00
C TYR A 84 -14.48 20.05 10.35
N ARG A 85 -13.38 20.77 10.61
CA ARG A 85 -12.54 20.62 11.82
C ARG A 85 -12.04 19.18 12.03
N ILE A 86 -11.85 18.45 10.94
CA ILE A 86 -11.27 17.11 10.98
C ILE A 86 -9.74 17.28 11.12
N PRO A 87 -9.11 16.69 12.13
CA PRO A 87 -7.67 16.73 12.27
C PRO A 87 -7.01 16.12 11.02
N GLY A 88 -6.20 16.91 10.36
CA GLY A 88 -5.45 16.49 9.19
C GLY A 88 -4.01 17.00 9.29
N GLY A 89 -3.11 16.37 8.57
CA GLY A 89 -1.72 16.79 8.50
C GLY A 89 -1.08 16.32 7.21
N GLU A 90 -0.07 17.06 6.80
CA GLU A 90 0.75 16.65 5.65
C GLU A 90 1.83 15.68 6.10
N PHE A 91 1.91 14.56 5.40
CA PHE A 91 2.91 13.52 5.65
C PHE A 91 4.03 13.59 4.59
N TYR A 92 5.26 13.78 5.06
CA TYR A 92 6.45 13.81 4.23
C TYR A 92 7.36 12.63 4.58
N LEU A 93 7.29 11.56 3.80
CA LEU A 93 8.02 10.32 4.04
C LEU A 93 9.54 10.52 4.18
N ASN A 94 10.14 11.39 3.36
CA ASN A 94 11.55 11.72 3.41
C ASN A 94 11.98 12.34 4.76
N ARG A 95 11.18 13.26 5.30
CA ARG A 95 11.43 13.87 6.61
C ARG A 95 11.29 12.85 7.72
N CYS A 96 10.24 12.04 7.69
CA CYS A 96 10.01 10.98 8.67
C CYS A 96 11.13 9.95 8.66
N ALA A 97 11.60 9.52 7.49
CA ALA A 97 12.71 8.60 7.35
C ALA A 97 14.03 9.16 7.93
N THR A 98 14.30 10.46 7.68
CA THR A 98 15.48 11.13 8.23
C THR A 98 15.40 11.22 9.76
N LEU A 99 14.28 11.66 10.30
CA LEU A 99 14.09 11.78 11.75
C LEU A 99 14.08 10.41 12.44
N LEU A 100 13.52 9.39 11.81
CA LEU A 100 13.61 8.01 12.30
C LEU A 100 15.06 7.54 12.37
N ASN A 101 15.87 7.80 11.33
CA ASN A 101 17.28 7.45 11.37
C ASN A 101 18.02 8.15 12.52
N MET A 102 17.76 9.43 12.73
CA MET A 102 18.35 10.18 13.86
C MET A 102 17.91 9.61 15.21
N TYR A 103 16.65 9.27 15.36
CA TYR A 103 16.13 8.62 16.57
C TYR A 103 16.82 7.27 16.86
N LEU A 104 16.96 6.43 15.83
CA LEU A 104 17.64 5.15 15.96
C LEU A 104 19.14 5.30 16.25
N MET A 105 19.79 6.31 15.65
CA MET A 105 21.18 6.65 15.98
C MET A 105 21.34 7.09 17.44
N ALA A 106 20.43 7.89 17.94
CA ALA A 106 20.45 8.32 19.35
C ALA A 106 20.24 7.16 20.31
N THR A 107 19.43 6.16 19.91
CA THR A 107 19.08 5.02 20.76
C THR A 107 20.11 3.90 20.71
N TYR A 108 20.66 3.60 19.51
CA TYR A 108 21.51 2.41 19.27
C TYR A 108 22.92 2.75 18.79
N GLY A 109 23.29 4.05 18.80
CA GLY A 109 24.58 4.53 18.36
C GLY A 109 24.68 4.81 16.87
N GLU A 110 25.79 5.37 16.44
CA GLU A 110 26.02 5.81 15.06
C GLU A 110 25.77 4.71 14.02
N GLY A 111 25.11 5.09 12.91
CA GLY A 111 24.89 4.22 11.77
C GLY A 111 23.69 4.64 10.91
N GLN A 112 23.64 4.15 9.68
CA GLN A 112 22.54 4.37 8.75
C GLN A 112 21.52 3.23 8.91
N TYR A 113 20.56 3.39 9.82
CA TYR A 113 19.54 2.38 10.12
C TYR A 113 18.42 2.34 9.08
N VAL A 114 18.09 3.47 8.47
CA VAL A 114 17.14 3.54 7.36
C VAL A 114 17.91 3.40 6.05
N GLU A 115 17.70 2.29 5.34
CA GLU A 115 18.35 2.02 4.07
C GLU A 115 17.70 2.77 2.91
N THR A 116 16.38 2.68 2.83
CA THR A 116 15.59 3.36 1.80
C THR A 116 14.14 3.54 2.25
N TYR A 117 13.39 4.31 1.47
CA TYR A 117 11.94 4.48 1.68
C TYR A 117 11.25 4.64 0.32
N HIS A 118 10.07 4.03 0.19
CA HIS A 118 9.26 4.09 -1.03
C HIS A 118 7.79 3.73 -0.72
N ASN A 119 6.84 4.36 -1.39
CA ASN A 119 5.40 4.04 -1.29
C ASN A 119 4.89 3.91 0.16
N GLN A 120 5.20 4.88 1.02
CA GLN A 120 4.83 4.89 2.44
C GLN A 120 5.44 3.72 3.26
N GLN A 121 6.48 3.10 2.73
CA GLN A 121 7.24 2.05 3.39
C GLN A 121 8.65 2.54 3.69
N ILE A 122 9.17 2.17 4.85
CA ILE A 122 10.55 2.46 5.27
C ILE A 122 11.27 1.13 5.45
N TYR A 123 12.42 1.01 4.82
CA TYR A 123 13.25 -0.20 4.86
C TYR A 123 14.45 0.02 5.75
N LEU A 124 14.61 -0.86 6.72
CA LEU A 124 15.73 -0.82 7.67
C LEU A 124 16.96 -1.56 7.11
N ASN A 125 18.13 -1.10 7.49
CA ASN A 125 19.40 -1.71 7.13
C ASN A 125 19.67 -2.95 8.00
N HIS A 126 19.24 -4.10 7.51
CA HIS A 126 19.37 -5.38 8.22
C HIS A 126 20.83 -5.72 8.51
N LYS A 127 21.76 -5.45 7.57
CA LYS A 127 23.20 -5.74 7.75
C LYS A 127 23.79 -4.95 8.92
N LEU A 128 23.43 -3.68 9.05
CA LEU A 128 23.89 -2.87 10.19
C LEU A 128 23.33 -3.39 11.51
N ILE A 129 22.03 -3.73 11.52
CA ILE A 129 21.33 -4.23 12.71
C ILE A 129 21.95 -5.58 13.18
N GLU A 130 22.21 -6.49 12.25
CA GLU A 130 22.87 -7.77 12.52
C GLU A 130 24.31 -7.58 13.01
N ASN A 131 25.09 -6.73 12.35
CA ASN A 131 26.48 -6.44 12.76
C ASN A 131 26.57 -5.85 14.17
N LYS A 132 25.57 -5.10 14.58
CA LYS A 132 25.46 -4.56 15.93
C LYS A 132 24.81 -5.52 16.94
N GLN A 133 24.42 -6.71 16.50
CA GLN A 133 23.74 -7.73 17.32
C GLN A 133 22.45 -7.20 17.97
N LEU A 134 21.72 -6.35 17.27
CA LEU A 134 20.47 -5.76 17.71
C LEU A 134 19.28 -6.61 17.28
N ASN A 135 18.19 -6.54 18.04
CA ASN A 135 16.96 -7.26 17.72
C ASN A 135 16.15 -6.49 16.67
N LEU A 136 16.04 -7.05 15.46
CA LEU A 136 15.31 -6.44 14.35
C LEU A 136 13.83 -6.18 14.68
N ALA A 137 13.15 -7.13 15.32
CA ALA A 137 11.74 -7.00 15.68
C ALA A 137 11.51 -5.83 16.65
N GLU A 138 12.37 -5.68 17.65
CA GLU A 138 12.32 -4.56 18.60
C GLU A 138 12.53 -3.22 17.89
N ILE A 139 13.51 -3.14 16.98
CA ILE A 139 13.76 -1.90 16.23
C ILE A 139 12.58 -1.57 15.31
N GLN A 140 11.98 -2.56 14.66
CA GLN A 140 10.80 -2.37 13.83
C GLN A 140 9.62 -1.84 14.64
N ASP A 141 9.35 -2.41 15.81
CA ASP A 141 8.25 -1.98 16.66
C ASP A 141 8.47 -0.57 17.22
N LYS A 142 9.68 -0.26 17.69
CA LYS A 142 10.03 1.11 18.13
C LYS A 142 9.97 2.11 16.97
N SER A 143 10.32 1.71 15.76
CA SER A 143 10.20 2.56 14.57
C SER A 143 8.75 2.87 14.27
N ALA A 144 7.86 1.89 14.35
CA ALA A 144 6.42 2.09 14.16
C ALA A 144 5.84 3.03 15.24
N ASP A 145 6.17 2.79 16.51
CA ASP A 145 5.73 3.63 17.63
C ASP A 145 6.26 5.08 17.54
N PHE A 146 7.43 5.28 16.96
CA PHE A 146 7.98 6.61 16.68
C PHE A 146 7.23 7.29 15.53
N LEU A 147 6.96 6.57 14.43
CA LEU A 147 6.33 7.12 13.24
C LEU A 147 4.88 7.54 13.46
N ILE A 148 4.14 6.86 14.33
CA ILE A 148 2.74 7.20 14.64
C ILE A 148 2.59 8.58 15.32
N GLN A 149 3.68 9.15 15.84
CA GLN A 149 3.68 10.47 16.48
C GLN A 149 3.71 11.64 15.47
N PHE A 150 3.94 11.35 14.19
CA PHE A 150 3.99 12.39 13.16
C PHE A 150 2.61 12.80 12.69
N SER A 151 2.46 14.09 12.43
CA SER A 151 1.25 14.62 11.78
C SER A 151 1.04 13.96 10.41
N GLY A 152 -0.21 13.61 10.13
CA GLY A 152 -0.57 12.91 8.89
C GLY A 152 -0.33 11.40 8.91
N VAL A 153 0.16 10.84 10.01
CA VAL A 153 0.26 9.38 10.21
C VAL A 153 -0.88 8.95 11.12
N ASN A 154 -1.79 8.15 10.60
CA ASN A 154 -2.86 7.55 11.37
C ASN A 154 -2.41 6.26 12.06
N GLU A 155 -1.68 5.44 11.32
CA GLU A 155 -1.20 4.14 11.79
C GLU A 155 0.16 3.82 11.18
N ALA A 156 0.98 3.05 11.90
CA ALA A 156 2.25 2.53 11.44
C ALA A 156 2.39 1.07 11.87
N TYR A 157 2.69 0.21 10.91
CA TYR A 157 2.82 -1.23 11.15
C TYR A 157 4.24 -1.70 10.89
N SER A 158 4.78 -2.47 11.83
CA SER A 158 6.03 -3.19 11.61
C SER A 158 5.78 -4.49 10.82
N ALA A 159 6.74 -4.90 9.99
CA ALA A 159 6.66 -6.19 9.32
C ALA A 159 6.55 -7.34 10.32
N HIS A 160 7.19 -7.22 11.47
CA HIS A 160 7.10 -8.18 12.55
C HIS A 160 5.65 -8.33 13.06
N ARG A 161 4.96 -7.24 13.34
CA ARG A 161 3.54 -7.27 13.77
C ARG A 161 2.64 -7.84 12.67
N LEU A 162 2.87 -7.47 11.41
CA LEU A 162 2.10 -8.00 10.28
C LEU A 162 2.18 -9.53 10.15
N LEU A 163 3.33 -10.12 10.50
CA LEU A 163 3.53 -11.57 10.45
C LEU A 163 2.91 -12.33 11.64
N LEU A 164 2.71 -11.67 12.78
CA LEU A 164 2.18 -12.32 13.98
C LEU A 164 0.66 -12.54 13.95
N GLY A 165 -0.05 -11.97 13.00
CA GLY A 165 -1.47 -12.23 12.80
C GLY A 165 -2.40 -11.26 13.54
N PRO A 166 -3.69 -11.65 13.74
CA PRO A 166 -4.78 -10.70 13.65
C PRO A 166 -4.66 -9.55 14.63
N TRP A 167 -4.99 -8.38 14.13
CA TRP A 167 -4.98 -7.04 14.70
C TRP A 167 -6.22 -6.79 15.52
#